data_cb9a46728549f4a8a95f9e6d7b648be7
#
_entry.id   cb9a46728549f4a8a95f9e6d7b648be7
#
_cell.length_a   1.000
_cell.length_b   1.000
_cell.length_c   1.000
_cell.angle_alpha   90.00
_cell.angle_beta   90.00
_cell.angle_gamma   90.00
#
_symmetry.space_group_name_H-M   'P 1'
#
loop_
_entity.id
_entity.type
_entity.pdbx_description
1 polymer ?
#
loop_
_entity_poly.entity_id
_entity_poly.type
_entity_poly.pdbx_seq_one_letter_code
_entity_poly.pdbx_strand_id
1 'polypeptide(L)'
;MFHWNIQKYIEEKQLFTLHDKVLVALSGGADSVALLRVLLVLGYHCEAAHCNFHLRGEESDRDERFVNELCKGLGVTLHVTHFDTVAYASRHHVSIEMAAREMRYDWFEQLRLSLIHI
;
A
#
# COMPACT_ATOMS: atom_id res chain seq x y z
N MET A 1 -21.25 0.75 11.23
CA MET A 1 -20.85 1.16 9.90
C MET A 1 -19.36 1.05 9.75
N PHE A 2 -18.90 0.71 8.55
CA PHE A 2 -17.49 0.38 8.34
C PHE A 2 -16.55 1.54 8.71
N HIS A 3 -16.78 2.73 8.16
CA HIS A 3 -15.90 3.88 8.42
C HIS A 3 -15.96 4.36 9.87
N TRP A 4 -17.11 4.24 10.51
CA TRP A 4 -17.26 4.55 11.93
C TRP A 4 -16.39 3.64 12.79
N ASN A 5 -16.40 2.34 12.50
CA ASN A 5 -15.61 1.37 13.25
C ASN A 5 -14.11 1.57 13.05
N ILE A 6 -13.70 1.94 11.83
CA ILE A 6 -12.30 2.24 11.52
C ILE A 6 -11.84 3.46 12.30
N GLN A 7 -12.62 4.54 12.32
CA GLN A 7 -12.27 5.75 13.05
C GLN A 7 -12.11 5.48 14.54
N LYS A 8 -13.07 4.77 15.11
CA LYS A 8 -13.04 4.44 16.53
C LYS A 8 -11.82 3.59 16.88
N TYR A 9 -11.51 2.60 16.03
CA TYR A 9 -10.35 1.75 16.22
C TYR A 9 -9.05 2.56 16.21
N ILE A 10 -8.90 3.45 15.26
CA ILE A 10 -7.72 4.31 15.14
C ILE A 10 -7.55 5.18 16.40
N GLU A 11 -8.62 5.80 16.87
CA GLU A 11 -8.59 6.65 18.04
C GLU A 11 -8.28 5.87 19.32
N GLU A 12 -8.94 4.73 19.52
CA GLU A 12 -8.72 3.90 20.70
C GLU A 12 -7.30 3.33 20.78
N LYS A 13 -6.72 2.97 19.63
CA LYS A 13 -5.37 2.42 19.57
C LYS A 13 -4.30 3.48 19.41
N GLN A 14 -4.69 4.73 19.24
CA GLN A 14 -3.77 5.86 19.05
C GLN A 14 -2.79 5.61 17.91
N LEU A 15 -3.30 5.01 16.81
CA LEU A 15 -2.45 4.59 15.69
C LEU A 15 -1.85 5.78 14.94
N PHE A 16 -2.67 6.81 14.69
CA PHE A 16 -2.24 8.03 14.02
C PHE A 16 -3.31 9.10 14.18
N THR A 17 -2.95 10.34 13.87
CA THR A 17 -3.83 11.50 13.98
C THR A 17 -4.11 12.12 12.61
N LEU A 18 -5.00 13.10 12.54
CA LEU A 18 -5.29 13.82 11.30
C LEU A 18 -4.10 14.64 10.79
N HIS A 19 -3.10 14.86 11.62
CA HIS A 19 -1.89 15.57 11.22
C HIS A 19 -0.83 14.64 10.62
N ASP A 20 -0.99 13.35 10.82
CA ASP A 20 -0.05 12.36 10.28
C ASP A 20 -0.36 12.05 8.82
N LYS A 21 0.68 11.81 8.04
CA LYS A 21 0.52 11.29 6.70
C LYS A 21 0.48 9.77 6.77
N VAL A 22 -0.61 9.18 6.27
CA VAL A 22 -0.83 7.74 6.31
C VAL A 22 -0.46 7.12 4.98
N LEU A 23 0.41 6.13 5.01
CA LEU A 23 0.78 5.37 3.81
C LEU A 23 -0.08 4.11 3.75
N VAL A 24 -0.90 4.01 2.70
CA VAL A 24 -1.86 2.91 2.54
C VAL A 24 -1.34 1.95 1.47
N ALA A 25 -1.18 0.68 1.85
CA ALA A 25 -0.80 -0.37 0.90
C ALA A 25 -2.00 -0.74 0.04
N LEU A 26 -1.91 -0.53 -1.26
CA LEU A 26 -2.96 -0.88 -2.22
C LEU A 26 -2.53 -2.09 -3.03
N SER A 27 -3.21 -3.23 -2.83
CA SER A 27 -2.95 -4.45 -3.59
C SER A 27 -3.75 -4.52 -4.90
N GLY A 28 -4.77 -3.70 -5.02
CA GLY A 28 -5.76 -3.78 -6.10
C GLY A 28 -7.03 -4.53 -5.67
N GLY A 29 -7.02 -5.13 -4.49
CA GLY A 29 -8.19 -5.82 -3.94
C GLY A 29 -9.17 -4.86 -3.29
N ALA A 30 -10.41 -5.32 -3.13
CA ALA A 30 -11.50 -4.50 -2.61
C ALA A 30 -11.25 -3.97 -1.21
N ASP A 31 -10.62 -4.77 -0.34
CA ASP A 31 -10.39 -4.38 1.05
C ASP A 31 -9.41 -3.21 1.16
N SER A 32 -8.34 -3.23 0.38
CA SER A 32 -7.36 -2.15 0.40
C SER A 32 -7.93 -0.86 -0.17
N VAL A 33 -8.74 -0.96 -1.20
CA VAL A 33 -9.44 0.21 -1.79
C VAL A 33 -10.44 0.80 -0.81
N ALA A 34 -11.21 -0.06 -0.14
CA ALA A 34 -12.18 0.38 0.85
C ALA A 34 -11.51 1.11 2.01
N LEU A 35 -10.36 0.61 2.49
CA LEU A 35 -9.60 1.25 3.55
C LEU A 35 -9.15 2.64 3.14
N LEU A 36 -8.59 2.79 1.94
CA LEU A 36 -8.15 4.08 1.43
C LEU A 36 -9.32 5.07 1.37
N ARG A 37 -10.45 4.66 0.82
CA ARG A 37 -11.63 5.52 0.70
C ARG A 37 -12.16 5.96 2.06
N VAL A 38 -12.21 5.03 3.01
CA VAL A 38 -12.68 5.35 4.37
C VAL A 38 -11.76 6.37 5.03
N LEU A 39 -10.44 6.17 4.94
CA LEU A 39 -9.50 7.10 5.54
C LEU A 39 -9.59 8.50 4.93
N LEU A 40 -9.81 8.59 3.62
CA LEU A 40 -9.99 9.87 2.95
C LEU A 40 -11.28 10.56 3.40
N VAL A 41 -12.39 9.81 3.52
CA VAL A 41 -13.66 10.35 4.01
C VAL A 41 -13.53 10.88 5.42
N LEU A 42 -12.76 10.19 6.27
CA LEU A 42 -12.51 10.62 7.65
C LEU A 42 -11.57 11.81 7.74
N GLY A 43 -11.00 12.27 6.64
CA GLY A 43 -10.16 13.46 6.61
C GLY A 43 -8.67 13.20 6.81
N TYR A 44 -8.23 11.95 6.81
CA TYR A 44 -6.81 11.63 6.94
C TYR A 44 -6.04 11.96 5.67
N HIS A 45 -4.80 12.37 5.86
CA HIS A 45 -3.90 12.67 4.75
C HIS A 45 -3.21 11.40 4.31
N CYS A 46 -3.60 10.88 3.14
CA CYS A 46 -3.13 9.58 2.67
C CYS A 46 -2.25 9.68 1.43
N GLU A 47 -1.23 8.82 1.39
CA GLU A 47 -0.54 8.44 0.16
C GLU A 47 -0.68 6.93 0.02
N ALA A 48 -0.58 6.45 -1.21
CA ALA A 48 -0.76 5.03 -1.49
C ALA A 48 0.53 4.43 -2.01
N ALA A 49 0.71 3.14 -1.77
CA ALA A 49 1.87 2.38 -2.25
C ALA A 49 1.42 1.05 -2.83
N HIS A 50 1.97 0.70 -3.98
CA HIS A 50 1.63 -0.53 -4.69
C HIS A 50 2.90 -1.24 -5.12
N CYS A 51 2.96 -2.55 -4.87
CA CYS A 51 4.05 -3.42 -5.31
C CYS A 51 3.56 -4.29 -6.45
N ASN A 52 4.24 -4.23 -7.60
CA ASN A 52 4.03 -5.17 -8.68
C ASN A 52 5.13 -6.24 -8.59
N PHE A 53 4.74 -7.44 -8.15
CA PHE A 53 5.68 -8.54 -7.95
C PHE A 53 5.90 -9.38 -9.22
N HIS A 54 5.18 -9.07 -10.29
CA HIS A 54 5.25 -9.78 -11.58
C HIS A 54 5.06 -11.30 -11.46
N LEU A 55 4.15 -11.70 -10.56
CA LEU A 55 3.89 -13.12 -10.30
C LEU A 55 2.68 -13.68 -11.04
N ARG A 56 1.79 -12.81 -11.53
CA ARG A 56 0.54 -13.22 -12.16
C ARG A 56 0.40 -12.67 -13.59
N GLY A 57 1.52 -12.35 -14.24
CA GLY A 57 1.53 -11.88 -15.62
C GLY A 57 0.67 -10.63 -15.84
N GLU A 58 -0.27 -10.73 -16.76
CA GLU A 58 -1.14 -9.59 -17.10
C GLU A 58 -2.03 -9.13 -15.95
N GLU A 59 -2.38 -10.02 -15.02
CA GLU A 59 -3.17 -9.63 -13.85
C GLU A 59 -2.41 -8.68 -12.95
N SER A 60 -1.11 -8.89 -12.78
CA SER A 60 -0.28 -7.99 -11.99
C SER A 60 -0.24 -6.59 -12.60
N ASP A 61 -0.12 -6.51 -13.92
CA ASP A 61 -0.11 -5.22 -14.62
C ASP A 61 -1.48 -4.57 -14.63
N ARG A 62 -2.55 -5.36 -14.68
CA ARG A 62 -3.92 -4.86 -14.60
C ARG A 62 -4.18 -4.23 -13.23
N ASP A 63 -3.74 -4.88 -12.16
CA ASP A 63 -3.87 -4.35 -10.80
C ASP A 63 -3.14 -3.01 -10.68
N GLU A 64 -1.94 -2.91 -11.24
CA GLU A 64 -1.19 -1.66 -11.21
C GLU A 64 -1.92 -0.55 -11.94
N ARG A 65 -2.45 -0.83 -13.14
CA ARG A 65 -3.21 0.16 -13.89
C ARG A 65 -4.44 0.62 -13.11
N PHE A 66 -5.13 -0.33 -12.47
CA PHE A 66 -6.31 -0.02 -11.68
C PHE A 66 -5.99 0.93 -10.53
N VAL A 67 -4.96 0.63 -9.73
CA VAL A 67 -4.61 1.49 -8.59
C VAL A 67 -4.09 2.86 -9.07
N ASN A 68 -3.41 2.89 -10.20
CA ASN A 68 -2.91 4.13 -10.79
C ASN A 68 -4.06 5.06 -11.15
N GLU A 69 -5.07 4.55 -11.84
CA GLU A 69 -6.24 5.33 -12.22
C GLU A 69 -7.08 5.72 -11.01
N LEU A 70 -7.22 4.81 -10.04
CA LEU A 70 -7.94 5.10 -8.80
C LEU A 70 -7.31 6.26 -8.05
N CYS A 71 -6.02 6.22 -7.83
CA CYS A 71 -5.32 7.27 -7.08
C CYS A 71 -5.33 8.59 -7.83
N LYS A 72 -5.21 8.55 -9.15
CA LYS A 72 -5.32 9.74 -9.98
C LYS A 72 -6.69 10.40 -9.83
N GLY A 73 -7.75 9.61 -9.86
CA GLY A 73 -9.11 10.12 -9.69
C GLY A 73 -9.39 10.66 -8.29
N LEU A 74 -8.74 10.11 -7.27
CA LEU A 74 -8.91 10.55 -5.89
C LEU A 74 -7.95 11.66 -5.49
N GLY A 75 -7.03 12.05 -6.35
CA GLY A 75 -6.02 13.05 -6.01
C GLY A 75 -5.00 12.57 -4.97
N VAL A 76 -4.74 11.26 -4.94
CA VAL A 76 -3.83 10.62 -3.98
C VAL A 76 -2.52 10.32 -4.67
N THR A 77 -1.40 10.69 -4.02
CA THR A 77 -0.08 10.36 -4.52
C THR A 77 0.14 8.85 -4.41
N LEU A 78 0.53 8.24 -5.51
CA LEU A 78 0.80 6.80 -5.58
C LEU A 78 2.28 6.54 -5.79
N HIS A 79 2.83 5.69 -4.94
CA HIS A 79 4.20 5.17 -5.08
C HIS A 79 4.10 3.75 -5.61
N VAL A 80 4.80 3.45 -6.70
CA VAL A 80 4.79 2.11 -7.31
C VAL A 80 6.20 1.60 -7.40
N THR A 81 6.39 0.32 -7.11
CA THR A 81 7.64 -0.36 -7.35
C THR A 81 7.40 -1.71 -8.03
N HIS A 82 8.40 -2.16 -8.75
CA HIS A 82 8.40 -3.44 -9.45
C HIS A 82 9.50 -4.32 -8.88
N PHE A 83 9.19 -5.58 -8.61
CA PHE A 83 10.16 -6.54 -8.09
C PHE A 83 10.28 -7.74 -9.02
N ASP A 84 11.51 -8.18 -9.27
CA ASP A 84 11.77 -9.49 -9.87
C ASP A 84 11.78 -10.52 -8.73
N THR A 85 10.59 -10.95 -8.35
CA THR A 85 10.39 -11.80 -7.18
C THR A 85 11.05 -13.17 -7.34
N VAL A 86 10.97 -13.73 -8.55
CA VAL A 86 11.55 -15.05 -8.84
C VAL A 86 13.08 -15.00 -8.69
N ALA A 87 13.72 -13.98 -9.24
CA ALA A 87 15.17 -13.82 -9.14
C ALA A 87 15.62 -13.61 -7.68
N TYR A 88 14.88 -12.81 -6.92
CA TYR A 88 15.18 -12.61 -5.51
C TYR A 88 15.07 -13.91 -4.73
N ALA A 89 13.98 -14.65 -4.93
CA ALA A 89 13.75 -15.91 -4.23
C ALA A 89 14.87 -16.92 -4.51
N SER A 90 15.30 -17.02 -5.76
CA SER A 90 16.38 -17.91 -6.17
C SER A 90 17.71 -17.50 -5.53
N ARG A 91 18.03 -16.21 -5.57
CA ARG A 91 19.29 -15.66 -5.06
C ARG A 91 19.43 -15.84 -3.55
N HIS A 92 18.32 -15.67 -2.81
CA HIS A 92 18.32 -15.74 -1.36
C HIS A 92 17.88 -17.08 -0.80
N HIS A 93 17.60 -18.07 -1.67
CA HIS A 93 17.17 -19.42 -1.27
C HIS A 93 15.94 -19.40 -0.37
N VAL A 94 14.97 -18.57 -0.71
CA VAL A 94 13.69 -18.47 0.01
C VAL A 94 12.54 -18.77 -0.95
N SER A 95 11.35 -18.99 -0.38
CA SER A 95 10.16 -19.20 -1.21
C SER A 95 9.75 -17.89 -1.89
N ILE A 96 8.95 -18.02 -2.94
CA ILE A 96 8.37 -16.84 -3.63
C ILE A 96 7.58 -15.98 -2.65
N GLU A 97 6.82 -16.60 -1.78
CA GLU A 97 6.00 -15.91 -0.78
C GLU A 97 6.86 -15.13 0.21
N MET A 98 7.93 -15.75 0.69
CA MET A 98 8.88 -15.09 1.60
C MET A 98 9.61 -13.95 0.90
N ALA A 99 10.01 -14.15 -0.35
CA ALA A 99 10.68 -13.12 -1.15
C ALA A 99 9.79 -11.88 -1.30
N ALA A 100 8.52 -12.09 -1.64
CA ALA A 100 7.57 -10.97 -1.80
C ALA A 100 7.40 -10.22 -0.48
N ARG A 101 7.29 -10.95 0.64
CA ARG A 101 7.14 -10.34 1.97
C ARG A 101 8.37 -9.52 2.35
N GLU A 102 9.57 -10.04 2.16
CA GLU A 102 10.81 -9.36 2.52
C GLU A 102 10.99 -8.08 1.69
N MET A 103 10.82 -8.17 0.37
CA MET A 103 10.98 -7.02 -0.50
C MET A 103 9.94 -5.94 -0.22
N ARG A 104 8.69 -6.34 0.03
CA ARG A 104 7.63 -5.40 0.38
C ARG A 104 7.94 -4.68 1.68
N TYR A 105 8.34 -5.41 2.71
CA TYR A 105 8.65 -4.83 4.01
C TYR A 105 9.78 -3.80 3.90
N ASP A 106 10.88 -4.16 3.24
CA ASP A 106 12.03 -3.28 3.11
C ASP A 106 11.66 -2.01 2.34
N TRP A 107 10.90 -2.15 1.27
CA TRP A 107 10.49 -0.98 0.48
C TRP A 107 9.55 -0.07 1.27
N PHE A 108 8.58 -0.62 1.98
CA PHE A 108 7.68 0.19 2.81
C PHE A 108 8.44 0.93 3.90
N GLU A 109 9.44 0.31 4.51
CA GLU A 109 10.25 0.98 5.52
C GLU A 109 11.05 2.14 4.93
N GLN A 110 11.65 1.96 3.77
CA GLN A 110 12.36 3.04 3.08
C GLN A 110 11.41 4.18 2.73
N LEU A 111 10.23 3.85 2.24
CA LEU A 111 9.24 4.84 1.85
C LEU A 111 8.71 5.60 3.08
N ARG A 112 8.41 4.88 4.16
CA ARG A 112 7.96 5.48 5.42
C ARG A 112 8.98 6.48 5.96
N LEU A 113 10.25 6.10 5.95
CA LEU A 113 11.32 6.96 6.44
C LEU A 113 11.46 8.22 5.58
N SER A 114 11.31 8.09 4.25
CA SER A 114 11.40 9.25 3.36
C SER A 114 10.24 10.22 3.59
N LEU A 115 9.05 9.72 3.96
CA LEU A 115 7.90 10.56 4.23
C LEU A 115 7.98 11.28 5.58
N ILE A 116 8.66 10.68 6.55
CA ILE A 116 8.84 11.30 7.89
C ILE A 116 9.75 12.53 7.82
N HIS A 117 10.68 12.55 6.87
CA HIS A 117 11.65 13.64 6.74
C HIS A 117 11.15 14.80 5.87
N ILE A 118 9.91 14.75 5.45
CA ILE A 118 9.31 15.84 4.68
C ILE A 118 8.72 16.94 5.63
#